data_9f746d2f457ed83be709ea8eef2b7c92
#
_entry.id   9f746d2f457ed83be709ea8eef2b7c92
#
_cell.length_a   1.000
_cell.length_b   1.000
_cell.length_c   1.000
_cell.angle_alpha   90.00
_cell.angle_beta   90.00
_cell.angle_gamma   90.00
#
_symmetry.space_group_name_H-M   'P 1'
#
loop_
_entity.id
_entity.type
_entity.pdbx_description
1 polymer ?
#
loop_
_entity_poly.entity_id
_entity_poly.type
_entity_poly.pdbx_seq_one_letter_code
_entity_poly.pdbx_strand_id
1 'polypeptide(L)'
;MLRINGRYVEAEAAFRTATRADPEYAQAWYNLGDLLDDQGRADAAIECLRKALRAAPDYADAMFNLALLLQRENQYTEAVNYWRRYLTNDSQSEWTTRARRCLKFCEMQGYLIASA
;
A
#
# COMPACT_ATOMS: atom_id res chain seq x y z
N MET A 1 12.57 6.51 22.74
CA MET A 1 11.38 7.16 22.17
C MET A 1 11.73 8.34 21.30
N LEU A 2 12.39 9.36 21.86
CA LEU A 2 12.78 10.54 21.08
C LEU A 2 13.68 10.18 19.90
N ARG A 3 14.57 9.21 20.09
CA ARG A 3 15.50 8.78 19.04
C ARG A 3 14.76 8.17 17.86
N ILE A 4 13.71 7.38 18.11
CA ILE A 4 12.91 6.76 17.08
C ILE A 4 12.15 7.83 16.30
N ASN A 5 11.54 8.79 17.02
CA ASN A 5 10.82 9.90 16.40
C ASN A 5 11.73 10.73 15.52
N GLY A 6 12.98 10.98 15.97
CA GLY A 6 13.95 11.70 15.19
C GLY A 6 14.29 11.00 13.87
N ARG A 7 14.43 9.68 13.90
CA ARG A 7 14.70 8.90 12.70
C ARG A 7 13.53 8.98 11.70
N TYR A 8 12.30 8.91 12.19
CA TYR A 8 11.13 9.02 11.32
C TYR A 8 11.06 10.40 10.68
N VAL A 9 11.34 11.45 11.43
CA VAL A 9 11.33 12.82 10.90
C VAL A 9 12.38 12.98 9.81
N GLU A 10 13.60 12.51 10.06
CA GLU A 10 14.69 12.59 9.09
C GLU A 10 14.39 11.78 7.82
N ALA A 11 13.87 10.55 8.00
CA ALA A 11 13.52 9.69 6.89
C ALA A 11 12.39 10.28 6.06
N GLU A 12 11.38 10.81 6.72
CA GLU A 12 10.26 11.46 6.02
C GLU A 12 10.76 12.65 5.19
N ALA A 13 11.61 13.48 5.77
CA ALA A 13 12.15 14.62 5.06
C ALA A 13 12.95 14.19 3.83
N ALA A 14 13.75 13.14 3.97
CA ALA A 14 14.55 12.61 2.87
C ALA A 14 13.68 12.06 1.74
N PHE A 15 12.66 11.29 2.09
CA PHE A 15 11.75 10.72 1.09
C PHE A 15 10.92 11.81 0.40
N ARG A 16 10.48 12.81 1.14
CA ARG A 16 9.74 13.94 0.55
C ARG A 16 10.61 14.73 -0.41
N THR A 17 11.88 14.93 -0.05
CA THR A 17 12.84 15.58 -0.94
C THR A 17 12.99 14.77 -2.24
N ALA A 18 13.11 13.44 -2.12
CA ALA A 18 13.26 12.57 -3.28
C ALA A 18 12.02 12.62 -4.18
N THR A 19 10.82 12.61 -3.62
CA THR A 19 9.57 12.63 -4.39
C THR A 19 9.34 13.98 -5.06
N ARG A 20 9.82 15.07 -4.46
CA ARG A 20 9.73 16.38 -5.09
C ARG A 20 10.74 16.55 -6.22
N ALA A 21 11.94 15.99 -6.03
CA ALA A 21 12.97 16.05 -7.05
C ALA A 21 12.62 15.19 -8.26
N ASP A 22 11.98 14.05 -8.03
CA ASP A 22 11.59 13.14 -9.09
C ASP A 22 10.24 12.48 -8.74
N PRO A 23 9.12 13.10 -9.17
CA PRO A 23 7.79 12.56 -8.89
C PRO A 23 7.52 11.19 -9.53
N GLU A 24 8.35 10.77 -10.47
CA GLU A 24 8.23 9.45 -11.11
C GLU A 24 9.08 8.38 -10.41
N TYR A 25 9.75 8.74 -9.32
CA TYR A 25 10.56 7.80 -8.57
C TYR A 25 9.66 6.96 -7.66
N ALA A 26 9.14 5.87 -8.20
CA ALA A 26 8.16 5.03 -7.54
C ALA A 26 8.63 4.49 -6.19
N GLN A 27 9.89 4.07 -6.10
CA GLN A 27 10.44 3.52 -4.85
C GLN A 27 10.43 4.55 -3.72
N ALA A 28 10.66 5.83 -4.04
CA ALA A 28 10.62 6.88 -3.03
C ALA A 28 9.19 7.06 -2.49
N TRP A 29 8.19 7.04 -3.37
CA TRP A 29 6.79 7.07 -2.94
C TRP A 29 6.43 5.86 -2.09
N TYR A 30 6.89 4.67 -2.50
CA TYR A 30 6.66 3.44 -1.75
C TYR A 30 7.29 3.53 -0.35
N ASN A 31 8.55 3.97 -0.26
CA ASN A 31 9.25 4.10 1.02
C ASN A 31 8.57 5.10 1.93
N LEU A 32 8.12 6.23 1.37
CA LEU A 32 7.39 7.24 2.13
C LEU A 32 6.06 6.67 2.65
N GLY A 33 5.33 5.95 1.79
CA GLY A 33 4.08 5.32 2.18
C GLY A 33 4.26 4.31 3.31
N ASP A 34 5.29 3.48 3.21
CA ASP A 34 5.60 2.48 4.23
C ASP A 34 5.93 3.14 5.57
N LEU A 35 6.71 4.21 5.53
CA LEU A 35 7.07 4.99 6.71
C LEU A 35 5.83 5.61 7.37
N LEU A 36 4.94 6.19 6.57
CA LEU A 36 3.72 6.83 7.08
C LEU A 36 2.79 5.79 7.70
N ASP A 37 2.71 4.60 7.10
CA ASP A 37 1.93 3.50 7.65
C ASP A 37 2.47 3.08 9.03
N ASP A 38 3.78 2.97 9.16
CA ASP A 38 4.41 2.66 10.45
C ASP A 38 4.06 3.67 11.53
N GLN A 39 3.80 4.92 11.14
CA GLN A 39 3.41 5.97 12.06
C GLN A 39 1.90 6.03 12.31
N GLY A 40 1.14 5.12 11.72
CA GLY A 40 -0.32 5.13 11.83
C GLY A 40 -1.00 6.20 11.02
N ARG A 41 -0.33 6.81 10.05
CA ARG A 41 -0.87 7.85 9.18
C ARG A 41 -1.40 7.21 7.90
N ALA A 42 -2.49 6.47 8.03
CA ALA A 42 -3.01 5.61 6.99
C ALA A 42 -3.41 6.35 5.72
N ASP A 43 -4.12 7.47 5.84
CA ASP A 43 -4.59 8.21 4.66
C ASP A 43 -3.43 8.73 3.83
N ALA A 44 -2.41 9.28 4.48
CA ALA A 44 -1.22 9.79 3.80
C ALA A 44 -0.44 8.63 3.16
N ALA A 45 -0.36 7.48 3.84
CA ALA A 45 0.31 6.30 3.32
C ALA A 45 -0.40 5.77 2.05
N ILE A 46 -1.72 5.72 2.06
CA ILE A 46 -2.51 5.30 0.91
C ILE A 46 -2.20 6.18 -0.31
N GLU A 47 -2.16 7.49 -0.11
CA GLU A 47 -1.87 8.43 -1.21
C GLU A 47 -0.47 8.21 -1.79
N CYS A 48 0.51 7.99 -0.92
CA CYS A 48 1.88 7.72 -1.38
C CYS A 48 1.96 6.43 -2.18
N LEU A 49 1.30 5.37 -1.72
CA LEU A 49 1.28 4.10 -2.43
C LEU A 49 0.55 4.21 -3.77
N ARG A 50 -0.52 4.98 -3.84
CA ARG A 50 -1.20 5.26 -5.11
C ARG A 50 -0.26 5.96 -6.09
N LYS A 51 0.52 6.93 -5.61
CA LYS A 51 1.49 7.63 -6.44
C LYS A 51 2.61 6.71 -6.91
N ALA A 52 3.05 5.79 -6.04
CA ALA A 52 4.03 4.78 -6.43
C ALA A 52 3.51 3.93 -7.60
N LEU A 53 2.25 3.51 -7.53
CA LEU A 53 1.63 2.71 -8.59
C LEU A 53 1.32 3.51 -9.85
N ARG A 54 1.10 4.82 -9.72
CA ARG A 54 0.95 5.68 -10.87
C ARG A 54 2.27 5.80 -11.63
N ALA A 55 3.37 5.91 -10.89
CA ALA A 55 4.71 5.98 -11.49
C ALA A 55 5.17 4.61 -12.03
N ALA A 56 4.83 3.52 -11.34
CA ALA A 56 5.20 2.16 -11.74
C ALA A 56 3.99 1.23 -11.54
N PRO A 57 3.12 1.10 -12.56
CA PRO A 57 1.86 0.35 -12.42
C PRO A 57 2.02 -1.13 -12.08
N ASP A 58 3.19 -1.71 -12.33
CA ASP A 58 3.48 -3.11 -12.05
C ASP A 58 4.32 -3.32 -10.78
N TYR A 59 4.44 -2.31 -9.95
CA TYR A 59 5.22 -2.38 -8.72
C TYR A 59 4.50 -3.28 -7.69
N ALA A 60 4.86 -4.55 -7.66
CA ALA A 60 4.16 -5.57 -6.88
C ALA A 60 4.12 -5.27 -5.38
N ASP A 61 5.23 -4.84 -4.80
CA ASP A 61 5.29 -4.52 -3.37
C ASP A 61 4.32 -3.40 -2.99
N ALA A 62 4.19 -2.41 -3.85
CA ALA A 62 3.26 -1.31 -3.61
C ALA A 62 1.81 -1.77 -3.73
N MET A 63 1.50 -2.64 -4.68
CA MET A 63 0.15 -3.22 -4.79
C MET A 63 -0.23 -4.00 -3.54
N PHE A 64 0.68 -4.86 -3.07
CA PHE A 64 0.43 -5.68 -1.89
C PHE A 64 0.19 -4.81 -0.66
N ASN A 65 1.08 -3.84 -0.43
CA ASN A 65 0.97 -2.98 0.74
C ASN A 65 -0.25 -2.08 0.69
N LEU A 66 -0.59 -1.56 -0.48
CA LEU A 66 -1.78 -0.73 -0.65
C LEU A 66 -3.05 -1.54 -0.41
N ALA A 67 -3.13 -2.73 -0.98
CA ALA A 67 -4.28 -3.60 -0.77
C ALA A 67 -4.47 -3.95 0.71
N LEU A 68 -3.35 -4.28 1.38
CA LEU A 68 -3.38 -4.63 2.80
C LEU A 68 -3.83 -3.44 3.66
N LEU A 69 -3.34 -2.26 3.35
CA LEU A 69 -3.69 -1.04 4.07
C LEU A 69 -5.15 -0.67 3.85
N LEU A 70 -5.63 -0.72 2.61
CA LEU A 70 -7.04 -0.49 2.30
C LEU A 70 -7.94 -1.48 3.03
N GLN A 71 -7.53 -2.75 3.10
CA GLN A 71 -8.27 -3.77 3.82
C GLN A 71 -8.37 -3.44 5.32
N ARG A 72 -7.27 -3.00 5.93
CA ARG A 72 -7.28 -2.60 7.34
C ARG A 72 -8.19 -1.39 7.59
N GLU A 73 -8.31 -0.52 6.59
CA GLU A 73 -9.17 0.67 6.70
C GLU A 73 -10.59 0.39 6.22
N ASN A 74 -10.94 -0.88 6.05
CA ASN A 74 -12.28 -1.34 5.64
C ASN A 74 -12.70 -0.86 4.25
N GLN A 75 -11.73 -0.51 3.41
CA GLN A 75 -11.97 -0.12 2.02
C GLN A 75 -11.89 -1.37 1.14
N TYR A 76 -12.84 -2.28 1.34
CA TYR A 76 -12.79 -3.62 0.76
C TYR A 76 -12.90 -3.64 -0.76
N THR A 77 -13.73 -2.80 -1.34
CA THR A 77 -13.93 -2.76 -2.78
C THR A 77 -12.62 -2.39 -3.51
N GLU A 78 -11.94 -1.37 -3.01
CA GLU A 78 -10.66 -0.97 -3.59
C GLU A 78 -9.59 -2.03 -3.33
N ALA A 79 -9.57 -2.60 -2.12
CA ALA A 79 -8.61 -3.65 -1.78
C ALA A 79 -8.72 -4.83 -2.75
N VAL A 80 -9.94 -5.23 -3.08
CA VAL A 80 -10.19 -6.30 -4.05
C VAL A 80 -9.52 -6.01 -5.39
N ASN A 81 -9.64 -4.77 -5.89
CA ASN A 81 -9.03 -4.38 -7.16
C ASN A 81 -7.51 -4.55 -7.14
N TYR A 82 -6.88 -4.12 -6.06
CA TYR A 82 -5.42 -4.22 -5.95
C TYR A 82 -4.97 -5.66 -5.71
N TRP A 83 -5.72 -6.46 -4.93
CA TRP A 83 -5.41 -7.88 -4.78
C TRP A 83 -5.49 -8.62 -6.10
N ARG A 84 -6.51 -8.34 -6.92
CA ARG A 84 -6.64 -8.97 -8.24
C ARG A 84 -5.50 -8.58 -9.16
N ARG A 85 -5.12 -7.30 -9.16
CA ARG A 85 -3.98 -6.83 -9.95
C ARG A 85 -2.69 -7.52 -9.52
N TYR A 86 -2.49 -7.64 -8.21
CA TYR A 86 -1.31 -8.32 -7.67
C TYR A 86 -1.26 -9.77 -8.15
N LEU A 87 -2.38 -10.48 -8.07
CA LEU A 87 -2.44 -11.89 -8.46
C LEU A 87 -2.27 -12.11 -9.96
N THR A 88 -2.61 -11.12 -10.78
CA THR A 88 -2.40 -11.18 -12.22
C THR A 88 -0.90 -11.17 -12.56
N ASN A 89 -0.12 -10.42 -11.79
CA ASN A 89 1.30 -10.21 -12.07
C ASN A 89 2.22 -11.22 -11.39
N ASP A 90 1.77 -11.84 -10.30
CA ASP A 90 2.58 -12.79 -9.55
C ASP A 90 2.10 -14.21 -9.85
N SER A 91 3.02 -15.10 -10.20
CA SER A 91 2.69 -16.45 -10.60
C SER A 91 2.55 -17.41 -9.43
N GLN A 92 3.61 -17.58 -8.63
CA GLN A 92 3.63 -18.61 -7.59
C GLN A 92 4.61 -18.25 -6.47
N SER A 93 4.08 -17.86 -5.32
CA SER A 93 4.90 -17.60 -4.14
C SER A 93 4.02 -17.73 -2.90
N GLU A 94 4.64 -17.70 -1.74
CA GLU A 94 3.88 -17.65 -0.49
C GLU A 94 3.06 -16.36 -0.37
N TRP A 95 3.53 -15.30 -1.01
CA TRP A 95 2.81 -14.03 -1.07
C TRP A 95 1.53 -14.15 -1.89
N THR A 96 1.56 -14.94 -2.96
CA THR A 96 0.39 -15.23 -3.78
C THR A 96 -0.69 -15.93 -2.95
N THR A 97 -0.31 -16.92 -2.15
CA THR A 97 -1.24 -17.62 -1.28
C THR A 97 -1.89 -16.66 -0.29
N ARG A 98 -1.09 -15.80 0.30
CA ARG A 98 -1.57 -14.80 1.24
C ARG A 98 -2.51 -13.82 0.57
N ALA A 99 -2.15 -13.37 -0.63
CA ALA A 99 -2.97 -12.44 -1.40
C ALA A 99 -4.34 -13.04 -1.74
N ARG A 100 -4.37 -14.33 -2.10
CA ARG A 100 -5.64 -15.02 -2.40
C ARG A 100 -6.54 -15.07 -1.19
N ARG A 101 -6.00 -15.32 -0.02
CA ARG A 101 -6.77 -15.32 1.23
C ARG A 101 -7.34 -13.94 1.51
N CYS A 102 -6.54 -12.91 1.34
CA CYS A 102 -6.98 -11.53 1.55
C CYS A 102 -8.05 -11.14 0.55
N LEU A 103 -7.88 -11.51 -0.71
CA LEU A 103 -8.88 -11.25 -1.74
C LEU A 103 -10.22 -11.88 -1.36
N LYS A 104 -10.20 -13.14 -0.98
CA LYS A 104 -11.41 -13.86 -0.60
C LYS A 104 -12.10 -13.19 0.59
N PHE A 105 -11.32 -12.83 1.59
CA PHE A 105 -11.83 -12.12 2.77
C PHE A 105 -12.50 -10.80 2.37
N CYS A 106 -11.84 -10.01 1.54
CA CYS A 106 -12.36 -8.70 1.12
C CYS A 106 -13.62 -8.85 0.26
N GLU A 107 -13.66 -9.83 -0.62
CA GLU A 107 -14.85 -10.10 -1.42
C GLU A 107 -16.04 -10.46 -0.54
N MET A 108 -15.81 -11.29 0.48
CA MET A 108 -16.86 -11.68 1.42
C MET A 108 -17.35 -10.48 2.23
N GLN A 109 -16.43 -9.62 2.69
CA GLN A 109 -16.82 -8.44 3.44
C GLN A 109 -17.63 -7.47 2.59
N GLY A 110 -17.23 -7.29 1.34
CA GLY A 110 -17.96 -6.45 0.39
C GLY A 110 -19.36 -6.98 0.15
N TYR A 111 -19.51 -8.29 0.01
CA TYR A 111 -20.81 -8.93 -0.17
C TYR A 111 -21.70 -8.69 1.05
N LEU A 112 -21.16 -8.90 2.26
CA LEU A 112 -21.93 -8.73 3.48
C LEU A 112 -22.43 -7.29 3.65
N ILE A 113 -21.56 -6.31 3.34
CA ILE A 113 -21.93 -4.91 3.43
C ILE A 113 -23.03 -4.58 2.41
N ALA A 114 -22.90 -5.07 1.18
CA ALA A 114 -23.87 -4.83 0.12
C ALA A 114 -25.21 -5.49 0.40
N SER A 115 -25.20 -6.60 1.17
CA SER A 115 -26.41 -7.35 1.52
C SER A 115 -27.16 -6.80 2.73
N ALA A 116 -26.47 -5.93 3.51
CA ALA A 116 -27.07 -5.33 4.71
C ALA A 116 -28.05 -4.16 4.38
#